data_8ec9ee8071678e5c47a8a36ef7cce592
#
_entry.id   8ec9ee8071678e5c47a8a36ef7cce592
#
_cell.length_a   1.000
_cell.length_b   1.000
_cell.length_c   1.000
_cell.angle_alpha   90.00
_cell.angle_beta   90.00
_cell.angle_gamma   90.00
#
_symmetry.space_group_name_H-M   'P 1'
#
loop_
_entity.id
_entity.type
_entity.pdbx_description
1 polymer ?
#
loop_
_entity_poly.entity_id
_entity_poly.type
_entity_poly.pdbx_seq_one_letter_code
_entity_poly.pdbx_strand_id
1 'polypeptide(L)'
;MAYRIEIPVNGLQAPASRGSRKALTETMKRIITNYGKFIKTASEESNIPASIITAFIGVESGGNPLASASGTGTCHPTLGLMQWNRSYTRSTLEREYKANRLTDVERQILAKYGITFDKNGKTRNITCNDQKIAELNILIGSIILGQLISELTSKSKGWALDDNELLRLDKIISVYNAGMFGKTGKIATESKLGGVPVDTTTVKKYRDLVGSFNNTTKNYIDLMMGKDGYLDILTSDLKDMIYG
;
A
#
# COMPACT_ATOMS: atom_id res chain seq x y z
N MET A 1 -6.11 -6.29 -15.58
CA MET A 1 -4.97 -5.70 -16.34
C MET A 1 -3.84 -5.51 -15.37
N ALA A 2 -2.68 -6.13 -15.62
CA ALA A 2 -1.51 -5.88 -14.78
C ALA A 2 -1.02 -4.45 -15.03
N TYR A 3 -0.95 -3.63 -14.00
CA TYR A 3 -0.40 -2.29 -14.12
C TYR A 3 1.10 -2.36 -14.37
N ARG A 4 1.59 -1.66 -15.38
CA ARG A 4 3.01 -1.36 -15.50
C ARG A 4 3.35 -0.30 -14.46
N ILE A 5 4.26 -0.63 -13.55
CA ILE A 5 4.63 0.25 -12.44
C ILE A 5 6.00 0.82 -12.74
N GLU A 6 6.09 2.15 -12.81
CA GLU A 6 7.36 2.82 -12.79
C GLU A 6 7.83 2.96 -11.33
N ILE A 7 8.99 2.38 -11.03
CA ILE A 7 9.68 2.57 -9.77
C ILE A 7 10.83 3.54 -10.06
N PRO A 8 10.70 4.83 -9.74
CA PRO A 8 11.80 5.75 -9.89
C PRO A 8 12.87 5.47 -8.83
N VAL A 9 13.83 4.63 -9.15
CA VAL A 9 14.90 4.20 -8.23
C VAL A 9 16.05 5.20 -8.17
N ASN A 10 16.18 6.09 -9.17
CA ASN A 10 17.33 6.96 -9.31
C ASN A 10 17.09 8.36 -8.75
N GLY A 11 17.81 8.70 -7.68
CA GLY A 11 18.00 10.06 -7.21
C GLY A 11 17.28 10.47 -5.92
N LEU A 12 16.50 9.61 -5.28
CA LEU A 12 16.01 9.87 -3.91
C LEU A 12 17.14 9.60 -2.91
N GLN A 13 17.47 10.60 -2.10
CA GLN A 13 18.44 10.41 -1.02
C GLN A 13 17.77 9.70 0.14
N ALA A 14 18.48 8.76 0.75
CA ALA A 14 18.02 8.11 1.97
C ALA A 14 17.74 9.17 3.05
N PRO A 15 16.56 9.15 3.70
CA PRO A 15 16.29 10.02 4.82
C PRO A 15 17.28 9.73 5.96
N ALA A 16 17.67 10.76 6.68
CA ALA A 16 18.64 10.66 7.78
C ALA A 16 18.20 9.71 8.92
N SER A 17 16.90 9.43 9.03
CA SER A 17 16.32 8.54 10.04
C SER A 17 16.16 7.09 9.59
N ARG A 18 16.53 6.75 8.36
CA ARG A 18 16.43 5.40 7.83
C ARG A 18 17.50 4.50 8.45
N GLY A 19 17.12 3.30 8.83
CA GLY A 19 18.08 2.26 9.20
C GLY A 19 19.07 1.93 8.07
N SER A 20 20.19 1.26 8.40
CA SER A 20 21.15 0.82 7.39
C SER A 20 20.48 -0.14 6.38
N ARG A 21 20.98 -0.18 5.13
CA ARG A 21 20.52 -1.15 4.12
C ARG A 21 20.45 -2.57 4.69
N LYS A 22 21.48 -2.98 5.47
CA LYS A 22 21.51 -4.28 6.15
C LYS A 22 20.30 -4.49 7.05
N ALA A 23 19.95 -3.52 7.91
CA ALA A 23 18.81 -3.63 8.82
C ALA A 23 17.47 -3.70 8.08
N LEU A 24 17.34 -2.93 7.00
CA LEU A 24 16.16 -2.98 6.15
C LEU A 24 16.05 -4.31 5.39
N THR A 25 17.16 -4.85 4.89
CA THR A 25 17.22 -6.17 4.24
C THR A 25 16.78 -7.28 5.19
N GLU A 26 17.26 -7.29 6.43
CA GLU A 26 16.84 -8.27 7.43
C GLU A 26 15.35 -8.14 7.78
N THR A 27 14.83 -6.93 7.80
CA THR A 27 13.38 -6.70 7.98
C THR A 27 12.58 -7.30 6.83
N MET A 28 13.01 -7.08 5.58
CA MET A 28 12.33 -7.65 4.40
C MET A 28 12.41 -9.17 4.37
N LYS A 29 13.58 -9.76 4.65
CA LYS A 29 13.73 -11.21 4.77
C LYS A 29 12.74 -11.80 5.79
N ARG A 30 12.65 -11.20 6.98
CA ARG A 30 11.72 -11.63 8.02
C ARG A 30 10.26 -11.56 7.56
N ILE A 31 9.87 -10.49 6.87
CA ILE A 31 8.51 -10.33 6.34
C ILE A 31 8.22 -11.43 5.31
N ILE A 32 9.12 -11.66 4.35
CA ILE A 32 8.93 -12.69 3.32
C ILE A 32 8.87 -14.08 3.96
N THR A 33 9.77 -14.40 4.89
CA THR A 33 9.78 -15.69 5.59
C THR A 33 8.49 -15.94 6.36
N ASN A 34 7.98 -14.94 7.08
CA ASN A 34 6.82 -15.13 7.95
C ASN A 34 5.49 -15.04 7.20
N TYR A 35 5.43 -14.24 6.12
CA TYR A 35 4.16 -13.88 5.47
C TYR A 35 4.15 -14.12 3.96
N GLY A 36 5.22 -14.63 3.37
CA GLY A 36 5.37 -14.78 1.91
C GLY A 36 4.19 -15.50 1.26
N LYS A 37 3.65 -16.56 1.89
CA LYS A 37 2.47 -17.27 1.38
C LYS A 37 1.25 -16.34 1.28
N PHE A 38 0.99 -15.53 2.28
CA PHE A 38 -0.15 -14.62 2.29
C PHE A 38 0.05 -13.46 1.31
N ILE A 39 1.30 -12.96 1.21
CA ILE A 39 1.69 -11.93 0.25
C ILE A 39 1.52 -12.44 -1.19
N LYS A 40 1.95 -13.67 -1.47
CA LYS A 40 1.79 -14.31 -2.78
C LYS A 40 0.31 -14.39 -3.17
N THR A 41 -0.54 -14.95 -2.31
CA THR A 41 -1.98 -15.02 -2.56
C THR A 41 -2.58 -13.64 -2.79
N ALA A 42 -2.29 -12.66 -1.93
CA ALA A 42 -2.80 -11.31 -2.08
C ALA A 42 -2.32 -10.63 -3.38
N SER A 43 -1.08 -10.90 -3.79
CA SER A 43 -0.52 -10.40 -5.05
C SER A 43 -1.21 -11.00 -6.28
N GLU A 44 -1.43 -12.30 -6.27
CA GLU A 44 -2.12 -13.01 -7.35
C GLU A 44 -3.55 -12.52 -7.53
N GLU A 45 -4.29 -12.33 -6.43
CA GLU A 45 -5.69 -11.92 -6.45
C GLU A 45 -5.87 -10.42 -6.78
N SER A 46 -5.02 -9.55 -6.24
CA SER A 46 -5.11 -8.11 -6.45
C SER A 46 -4.40 -7.61 -7.72
N ASN A 47 -3.60 -8.44 -8.38
CA ASN A 47 -2.66 -8.05 -9.44
C ASN A 47 -1.66 -6.94 -9.02
N ILE A 48 -1.38 -6.83 -7.72
CA ILE A 48 -0.37 -5.92 -7.18
C ILE A 48 0.91 -6.72 -6.97
N PRO A 49 2.07 -6.30 -7.49
CA PRO A 49 3.32 -7.02 -7.30
C PRO A 49 3.62 -7.31 -5.82
N ALA A 50 4.06 -8.54 -5.53
CA ALA A 50 4.40 -8.98 -4.17
C ALA A 50 5.43 -8.06 -3.50
N SER A 51 6.38 -7.52 -4.26
CA SER A 51 7.36 -6.54 -3.77
C SER A 51 6.70 -5.28 -3.23
N ILE A 52 5.64 -4.78 -3.86
CA ILE A 52 4.91 -3.59 -3.41
C ILE A 52 4.18 -3.89 -2.12
N ILE A 53 3.44 -5.00 -2.04
CA ILE A 53 2.75 -5.41 -0.80
C ILE A 53 3.75 -5.57 0.34
N THR A 54 4.90 -6.23 0.08
CA THR A 54 5.97 -6.41 1.07
C THR A 54 6.55 -5.09 1.55
N ALA A 55 6.78 -4.14 0.64
CA ALA A 55 7.29 -2.81 0.97
C ALA A 55 6.28 -2.02 1.83
N PHE A 56 4.98 -2.10 1.54
CA PHE A 56 3.94 -1.52 2.40
C PHE A 56 3.97 -2.11 3.81
N ILE A 57 4.05 -3.44 3.95
CA ILE A 57 4.18 -4.10 5.26
C ILE A 57 5.42 -3.59 6.00
N GLY A 58 6.53 -3.42 5.27
CA GLY A 58 7.79 -2.92 5.82
C GLY A 58 7.65 -1.53 6.41
N VAL A 59 7.10 -0.60 5.67
CA VAL A 59 7.00 0.81 6.10
C VAL A 59 5.91 1.04 7.13
N GLU A 60 4.79 0.30 7.06
CA GLU A 60 3.65 0.45 7.96
C GLU A 60 3.90 -0.15 9.36
N SER A 61 4.55 -1.29 9.41
CA SER A 61 4.66 -2.06 10.67
C SER A 61 6.04 -2.66 10.96
N GLY A 62 6.97 -2.57 10.01
CA GLY A 62 8.22 -3.34 10.08
C GLY A 62 8.00 -4.85 10.15
N GLY A 63 6.83 -5.35 9.71
CA GLY A 63 6.44 -6.76 9.81
C GLY A 63 5.93 -7.19 11.19
N ASN A 64 5.56 -6.25 12.05
CA ASN A 64 4.91 -6.54 13.34
C ASN A 64 3.38 -6.62 13.16
N PRO A 65 2.74 -7.78 13.32
CA PRO A 65 1.30 -7.93 13.14
C PRO A 65 0.46 -7.26 14.23
N LEU A 66 1.11 -6.82 15.30
CA LEU A 66 0.49 -6.10 16.41
C LEU A 66 0.88 -4.62 16.46
N ALA A 67 1.51 -4.09 15.40
CA ALA A 67 1.85 -2.68 15.32
C ALA A 67 0.61 -1.81 15.41
N SER A 68 0.67 -0.76 16.21
CA SER A 68 -0.42 0.20 16.43
C SER A 68 0.15 1.55 16.86
N ALA A 69 -0.48 2.62 16.44
CA ALA A 69 -0.11 3.98 16.86
C ALA A 69 -0.27 4.22 18.38
N SER A 70 -1.11 3.42 19.05
CA SER A 70 -1.37 3.51 20.52
C SER A 70 -0.57 2.50 21.33
N GLY A 71 0.45 1.88 20.74
CA GLY A 71 1.26 0.82 21.37
C GLY A 71 0.91 -0.56 20.86
N THR A 72 1.90 -1.47 20.92
CA THR A 72 1.80 -2.82 20.36
C THR A 72 0.60 -3.58 20.95
N GLY A 73 -0.24 -4.09 20.04
CA GLY A 73 -1.42 -4.88 20.39
C GLY A 73 -2.61 -4.08 20.92
N THR A 74 -2.47 -2.78 21.16
CA THR A 74 -3.57 -1.91 21.58
C THR A 74 -4.56 -1.71 20.44
N CYS A 75 -5.84 -1.84 20.74
CA CYS A 75 -6.89 -1.66 19.76
C CYS A 75 -7.00 -0.19 19.32
N HIS A 76 -6.55 0.07 18.11
CA HIS A 76 -6.59 1.39 17.47
C HIS A 76 -7.31 1.26 16.11
N PRO A 77 -7.90 2.32 15.54
CA PRO A 77 -8.48 2.26 14.20
C PRO A 77 -7.52 1.71 13.14
N THR A 78 -6.22 2.00 13.26
CA THR A 78 -5.15 1.39 12.46
C THR A 78 -4.36 0.40 13.30
N LEU A 79 -4.26 -0.84 12.86
CA LEU A 79 -3.55 -1.92 13.54
C LEU A 79 -3.11 -2.98 12.52
N GLY A 80 -1.97 -3.63 12.78
CA GLY A 80 -1.50 -4.79 12.03
C GLY A 80 -0.50 -4.47 10.94
N LEU A 81 -0.28 -5.41 10.02
CA LEU A 81 0.82 -5.38 9.07
C LEU A 81 0.74 -4.21 8.08
N MET A 82 -0.43 -3.93 7.53
CA MET A 82 -0.65 -2.89 6.52
C MET A 82 -1.36 -1.64 7.08
N GLN A 83 -1.59 -1.55 8.39
CA GLN A 83 -2.12 -0.36 9.11
C GLN A 83 -3.39 0.26 8.50
N TRP A 84 -4.22 -0.52 7.79
CA TRP A 84 -5.45 0.02 7.23
C TRP A 84 -6.46 0.42 8.32
N ASN A 85 -7.25 1.46 8.05
CA ASN A 85 -8.20 2.00 9.01
C ASN A 85 -9.52 1.21 9.02
N ARG A 86 -9.80 0.56 10.15
CA ARG A 86 -10.98 -0.27 10.38
C ARG A 86 -12.31 0.46 10.10
N SER A 87 -12.37 1.77 10.38
CA SER A 87 -13.61 2.54 10.23
C SER A 87 -14.13 2.59 8.80
N TYR A 88 -13.24 2.49 7.81
CA TYR A 88 -13.61 2.53 6.38
C TYR A 88 -13.64 1.15 5.71
N THR A 89 -13.03 0.16 6.35
CA THR A 89 -12.83 -1.15 5.72
C THR A 89 -14.14 -1.84 5.38
N ARG A 90 -15.11 -1.80 6.29
CA ARG A 90 -16.43 -2.41 6.03
C ARG A 90 -17.06 -1.84 4.76
N SER A 91 -17.16 -0.51 4.64
CA SER A 91 -17.78 0.14 3.47
C SER A 91 -16.98 -0.13 2.18
N THR A 92 -15.66 -0.25 2.29
CA THR A 92 -14.81 -0.63 1.16
C THR A 92 -15.13 -2.05 0.70
N LEU A 93 -15.13 -3.04 1.58
CA LEU A 93 -15.44 -4.43 1.25
C LEU A 93 -16.86 -4.58 0.67
N GLU A 94 -17.87 -3.92 1.26
CA GLU A 94 -19.24 -3.91 0.75
C GLU A 94 -19.33 -3.31 -0.67
N ARG A 95 -18.56 -2.27 -0.95
CA ARG A 95 -18.49 -1.64 -2.28
C ARG A 95 -17.83 -2.56 -3.30
N GLU A 96 -16.67 -3.16 -2.95
CA GLU A 96 -15.94 -4.06 -3.82
C GLU A 96 -16.78 -5.31 -4.15
N TYR A 97 -17.49 -5.86 -3.15
CA TYR A 97 -18.41 -6.96 -3.34
C TYR A 97 -19.56 -6.60 -4.32
N LYS A 98 -20.25 -5.48 -4.10
CA LYS A 98 -21.35 -5.02 -4.95
C LYS A 98 -20.92 -4.72 -6.39
N ALA A 99 -19.69 -4.27 -6.56
CA ALA A 99 -19.10 -4.02 -7.87
C ALA A 99 -18.56 -5.30 -8.54
N ASN A 100 -18.73 -6.47 -7.89
CA ASN A 100 -18.19 -7.78 -8.34
C ASN A 100 -16.70 -7.74 -8.64
N ARG A 101 -15.93 -7.03 -7.77
CA ARG A 101 -14.47 -6.92 -7.89
C ARG A 101 -13.71 -7.81 -6.92
N LEU A 102 -14.38 -8.37 -5.92
CA LEU A 102 -13.76 -9.39 -5.07
C LEU A 102 -13.71 -10.72 -5.82
N THR A 103 -12.52 -11.33 -5.86
CA THR A 103 -12.33 -12.66 -6.45
C THR A 103 -12.97 -13.75 -5.59
N ASP A 104 -13.10 -14.97 -6.13
CA ASP A 104 -13.61 -16.11 -5.37
C ASP A 104 -12.67 -16.46 -4.20
N VAL A 105 -11.35 -16.38 -4.42
CA VAL A 105 -10.34 -16.64 -3.39
C VAL A 105 -10.42 -15.60 -2.27
N GLU A 106 -10.53 -14.32 -2.62
CA GLU A 106 -10.70 -13.25 -1.63
C GLU A 106 -11.97 -13.47 -0.79
N ARG A 107 -13.09 -13.82 -1.43
CA ARG A 107 -14.35 -14.14 -0.73
C ARG A 107 -14.22 -15.35 0.18
N GLN A 108 -13.50 -16.40 -0.25
CA GLN A 108 -13.25 -17.59 0.57
C GLN A 108 -12.40 -17.25 1.81
N ILE A 109 -11.34 -16.48 1.64
CA ILE A 109 -10.50 -16.07 2.78
C ILE A 109 -11.29 -15.17 3.74
N LEU A 110 -12.05 -14.21 3.24
CA LEU A 110 -12.93 -13.38 4.07
C LEU A 110 -13.93 -14.23 4.86
N ALA A 111 -14.58 -15.18 4.19
CA ALA A 111 -15.55 -16.09 4.80
C ALA A 111 -14.95 -17.01 5.86
N LYS A 112 -13.71 -17.49 5.68
CA LYS A 112 -12.93 -18.24 6.68
C LYS A 112 -12.86 -17.52 8.03
N TYR A 113 -12.87 -16.19 8.01
CA TYR A 113 -12.85 -15.35 9.21
C TYR A 113 -14.22 -14.73 9.55
N GLY A 114 -15.30 -15.28 9.00
CA GLY A 114 -16.67 -14.86 9.28
C GLY A 114 -17.06 -13.52 8.66
N ILE A 115 -16.31 -13.07 7.64
CA ILE A 115 -16.65 -11.87 6.85
C ILE A 115 -17.38 -12.35 5.59
N THR A 116 -18.69 -12.53 5.71
CA THR A 116 -19.58 -12.94 4.62
C THR A 116 -20.51 -11.79 4.21
N PHE A 117 -21.08 -11.86 3.04
CA PHE A 117 -21.97 -10.82 2.51
C PHE A 117 -23.40 -11.37 2.38
N ASP A 118 -24.37 -10.59 2.81
CA ASP A 118 -25.78 -10.89 2.62
C ASP A 118 -26.25 -10.59 1.17
N LYS A 119 -27.52 -10.86 0.90
CA LYS A 119 -28.14 -10.59 -0.42
C LYS A 119 -28.08 -9.11 -0.85
N ASN A 120 -27.89 -8.20 0.08
CA ASN A 120 -27.75 -6.77 -0.18
C ASN A 120 -26.28 -6.33 -0.25
N GLY A 121 -25.34 -7.29 -0.18
CA GLY A 121 -23.89 -7.03 -0.15
C GLY A 121 -23.43 -6.37 1.13
N LYS A 122 -24.10 -6.61 2.26
CA LYS A 122 -23.70 -6.10 3.56
C LYS A 122 -22.94 -7.15 4.33
N THR A 123 -21.94 -6.72 5.08
CA THR A 123 -21.15 -7.57 5.95
C THR A 123 -21.14 -7.08 7.40
N ARG A 124 -20.64 -7.92 8.32
CA ARG A 124 -20.47 -7.55 9.73
C ARG A 124 -19.42 -6.44 9.89
N ASN A 125 -19.40 -5.82 11.06
CA ASN A 125 -18.34 -4.90 11.43
C ASN A 125 -16.99 -5.64 11.50
N ILE A 126 -15.96 -4.97 10.97
CA ILE A 126 -14.59 -5.43 11.09
C ILE A 126 -14.08 -5.05 12.48
N THR A 127 -13.50 -5.99 13.17
CA THR A 127 -13.06 -5.84 14.56
C THR A 127 -11.56 -5.63 14.66
N CYS A 128 -11.10 -5.25 15.86
CA CYS A 128 -9.68 -5.18 16.18
C CYS A 128 -8.99 -6.55 16.09
N ASN A 129 -9.70 -7.63 16.43
CA ASN A 129 -9.15 -8.97 16.33
C ASN A 129 -8.95 -9.40 14.87
N ASP A 130 -9.81 -8.97 13.97
CA ASP A 130 -9.62 -9.20 12.51
C ASP A 130 -8.32 -8.55 12.02
N GLN A 131 -7.99 -7.35 12.52
CA GLN A 131 -6.76 -6.66 12.14
C GLN A 131 -5.48 -7.35 12.61
N LYS A 132 -5.54 -8.15 13.70
CA LYS A 132 -4.40 -8.91 14.24
C LYS A 132 -4.08 -10.18 13.45
N ILE A 133 -4.99 -10.65 12.61
CA ILE A 133 -4.82 -11.85 11.79
C ILE A 133 -4.00 -11.48 10.54
N ALA A 134 -2.78 -11.99 10.46
CA ALA A 134 -1.83 -11.61 9.40
C ALA A 134 -2.38 -11.85 7.98
N GLU A 135 -2.93 -13.03 7.70
CA GLU A 135 -3.52 -13.37 6.40
C GLU A 135 -4.63 -12.38 6.03
N LEU A 136 -5.54 -12.12 6.96
CA LEU A 136 -6.67 -11.23 6.75
C LEU A 136 -6.21 -9.76 6.61
N ASN A 137 -5.22 -9.36 7.40
CA ASN A 137 -4.69 -7.99 7.36
C ASN A 137 -4.02 -7.68 6.01
N ILE A 138 -3.22 -8.62 5.49
CA ILE A 138 -2.56 -8.50 4.19
C ILE A 138 -3.60 -8.48 3.06
N LEU A 139 -4.57 -9.42 3.08
CA LEU A 139 -5.61 -9.48 2.07
C LEU A 139 -6.42 -8.18 2.00
N ILE A 140 -6.96 -7.73 3.13
CA ILE A 140 -7.77 -6.50 3.19
C ILE A 140 -6.93 -5.28 2.79
N GLY A 141 -5.69 -5.20 3.24
CA GLY A 141 -4.78 -4.13 2.84
C GLY A 141 -4.55 -4.08 1.33
N SER A 142 -4.41 -5.24 0.69
CA SER A 142 -4.26 -5.35 -0.76
C SER A 142 -5.54 -4.99 -1.52
N ILE A 143 -6.72 -5.39 -1.02
CA ILE A 143 -8.01 -4.97 -1.59
C ILE A 143 -8.15 -3.43 -1.53
N ILE A 144 -7.83 -2.81 -0.38
CA ILE A 144 -7.87 -1.35 -0.22
C ILE A 144 -6.88 -0.67 -1.17
N LEU A 145 -5.68 -1.20 -1.29
CA LEU A 145 -4.65 -0.68 -2.19
C LEU A 145 -5.07 -0.80 -3.66
N GLY A 146 -5.64 -1.94 -4.06
CA GLY A 146 -6.18 -2.17 -5.41
C GLY A 146 -7.32 -1.21 -5.74
N GLN A 147 -8.23 -0.98 -4.80
CA GLN A 147 -9.28 0.00 -4.95
C GLN A 147 -8.73 1.42 -5.12
N LEU A 148 -7.73 1.79 -4.32
CA LEU A 148 -7.09 3.08 -4.39
C LEU A 148 -6.44 3.31 -5.76
N ILE A 149 -5.71 2.30 -6.25
CA ILE A 149 -5.11 2.30 -7.60
C ILE A 149 -6.21 2.50 -8.64
N SER A 150 -7.28 1.70 -8.60
CA SER A 150 -8.40 1.78 -9.54
C SER A 150 -9.06 3.17 -9.56
N GLU A 151 -9.29 3.79 -8.40
CA GLU A 151 -9.86 5.13 -8.32
C GLU A 151 -8.94 6.21 -8.89
N LEU A 152 -7.64 6.13 -8.60
CA LEU A 152 -6.67 7.15 -8.99
C LEU A 152 -6.21 7.00 -10.45
N THR A 153 -6.39 5.82 -11.06
CA THR A 153 -6.08 5.56 -12.47
C THR A 153 -7.31 5.62 -13.38
N SER A 154 -8.51 5.81 -12.82
CA SER A 154 -9.73 5.88 -13.63
C SER A 154 -9.63 7.02 -14.66
N LYS A 155 -10.23 6.81 -15.86
CA LYS A 155 -10.21 7.78 -16.97
C LYS A 155 -10.72 9.18 -16.58
N SER A 156 -11.64 9.25 -15.63
CA SER A 156 -12.16 10.53 -15.11
C SER A 156 -11.19 11.26 -14.19
N LYS A 157 -10.18 10.57 -13.66
CA LYS A 157 -9.20 11.13 -12.73
C LYS A 157 -7.77 11.02 -13.23
N GLY A 158 -7.38 9.97 -13.99
CA GLY A 158 -6.07 9.76 -14.65
C GLY A 158 -4.81 10.16 -13.88
N TRP A 159 -5.01 10.58 -12.63
CA TRP A 159 -4.08 11.32 -11.82
C TRP A 159 -2.84 10.51 -11.41
N ALA A 160 -3.01 9.20 -11.24
CA ALA A 160 -1.91 8.32 -10.86
C ALA A 160 -1.28 7.60 -12.05
N LEU A 161 -1.52 8.07 -13.26
CA LEU A 161 -0.83 7.62 -14.47
C LEU A 161 0.12 8.71 -14.97
N ASP A 162 1.23 8.29 -15.58
CA ASP A 162 2.07 9.19 -16.38
C ASP A 162 1.60 9.22 -17.85
N ASP A 163 2.31 9.99 -18.69
CA ASP A 163 2.01 10.14 -20.11
C ASP A 163 2.14 8.83 -20.92
N ASN A 164 2.79 7.80 -20.36
CA ASN A 164 2.94 6.47 -20.94
C ASN A 164 1.96 5.44 -20.33
N GLU A 165 0.95 5.91 -19.60
CA GLU A 165 0.00 5.09 -18.85
C GLU A 165 0.66 4.19 -17.77
N LEU A 166 1.86 4.55 -17.31
CA LEU A 166 2.51 3.86 -16.20
C LEU A 166 1.98 4.37 -14.86
N LEU A 167 1.83 3.44 -13.92
CA LEU A 167 1.35 3.76 -12.58
C LEU A 167 2.39 4.55 -11.79
N ARG A 168 2.00 5.75 -11.36
CA ARG A 168 2.77 6.60 -10.45
C ARG A 168 2.62 6.11 -9.01
N LEU A 169 3.52 5.22 -8.63
CA LEU A 169 3.49 4.60 -7.29
C LEU A 169 3.67 5.62 -6.16
N ASP A 170 4.45 6.67 -6.36
CA ASP A 170 4.62 7.78 -5.41
C ASP A 170 3.29 8.44 -5.03
N LYS A 171 2.40 8.62 -5.99
CA LYS A 171 1.07 9.16 -5.76
C LYS A 171 0.19 8.19 -4.97
N ILE A 172 0.23 6.89 -5.31
CA ILE A 172 -0.49 5.85 -4.56
C ILE A 172 -0.01 5.80 -3.12
N ILE A 173 1.30 5.79 -2.91
CA ILE A 173 1.92 5.78 -1.57
C ILE A 173 1.49 7.00 -0.76
N SER A 174 1.51 8.20 -1.34
CA SER A 174 1.13 9.42 -0.63
C SER A 174 -0.33 9.40 -0.17
N VAL A 175 -1.22 8.90 -1.01
CA VAL A 175 -2.65 8.80 -0.67
C VAL A 175 -2.92 7.69 0.34
N TYR A 176 -2.21 6.57 0.26
CA TYR A 176 -2.32 5.49 1.25
C TYR A 176 -1.91 5.98 2.64
N ASN A 177 -0.75 6.63 2.75
CA ASN A 177 -0.23 7.15 4.02
C ASN A 177 -1.10 8.25 4.62
N ALA A 178 -1.51 9.23 3.81
CA ALA A 178 -2.25 10.41 4.29
C ALA A 178 -3.76 10.21 4.36
N GLY A 179 -4.27 9.15 3.75
CA GLY A 179 -5.69 8.93 3.52
C GLY A 179 -6.25 9.79 2.38
N MET A 180 -7.21 9.24 1.65
CA MET A 180 -7.82 9.91 0.49
C MET A 180 -8.48 11.27 0.87
N PHE A 181 -8.94 11.38 2.09
CA PHE A 181 -9.61 12.56 2.63
C PHE A 181 -8.77 13.34 3.65
N GLY A 182 -7.53 12.92 3.90
CA GLY A 182 -6.59 13.67 4.74
C GLY A 182 -6.10 14.94 4.03
N LYS A 183 -5.51 15.87 4.78
CA LYS A 183 -4.98 17.11 4.21
C LYS A 183 -3.98 16.85 3.06
N THR A 184 -3.14 15.85 3.21
CA THR A 184 -2.19 15.43 2.18
C THR A 184 -2.89 14.69 1.03
N GLY A 185 -3.85 13.80 1.32
CA GLY A 185 -4.66 13.13 0.31
C GLY A 185 -5.49 14.11 -0.50
N LYS A 186 -6.05 15.15 0.13
CA LYS A 186 -6.73 16.24 -0.56
C LYS A 186 -5.77 17.03 -1.46
N ILE A 187 -4.57 17.33 -0.99
CA ILE A 187 -3.51 17.95 -1.81
C ILE A 187 -3.13 17.02 -2.96
N ALA A 188 -3.01 15.74 -2.73
CA ALA A 188 -2.65 14.78 -3.75
C ALA A 188 -3.71 14.61 -4.84
N THR A 189 -5.02 14.65 -4.48
CA THR A 189 -6.14 14.42 -5.40
C THR A 189 -6.77 15.69 -5.98
N GLU A 190 -6.77 16.79 -5.24
CA GLU A 190 -7.43 18.06 -5.63
C GLU A 190 -6.44 19.14 -6.07
N SER A 191 -5.15 18.89 -5.89
CA SER A 191 -4.21 19.98 -6.15
C SER A 191 -4.18 20.33 -7.63
N LYS A 192 -3.86 21.59 -7.87
CA LYS A 192 -3.45 22.14 -9.16
C LYS A 192 -2.37 21.32 -9.89
N LEU A 193 -1.86 20.26 -9.25
CA LEU A 193 -0.92 19.27 -9.75
C LEU A 193 -1.59 18.23 -10.67
N GLY A 194 -2.91 18.06 -10.61
CA GLY A 194 -3.67 17.18 -11.52
C GLY A 194 -3.65 17.59 -12.98
N GLY A 195 -3.17 18.80 -13.30
CA GLY A 195 -3.05 19.31 -14.66
C GLY A 195 -1.62 19.66 -15.06
N VAL A 196 -0.63 19.44 -14.19
CA VAL A 196 0.77 19.68 -14.53
C VAL A 196 1.38 18.34 -14.94
N PRO A 197 1.87 18.19 -16.17
CA PRO A 197 2.68 17.03 -16.56
C PRO A 197 3.84 16.94 -15.59
N VAL A 198 3.86 15.91 -14.76
CA VAL A 198 4.99 15.67 -13.87
C VAL A 198 6.01 14.94 -14.70
N ASP A 199 6.98 15.67 -15.19
CA ASP A 199 8.14 15.10 -15.84
C ASP A 199 8.88 14.25 -14.81
N THR A 200 8.74 12.93 -14.96
CA THR A 200 9.34 11.92 -14.10
C THR A 200 10.85 11.88 -14.20
N THR A 201 11.42 12.55 -15.18
CA THR A 201 12.86 12.52 -15.45
C THR A 201 13.69 13.36 -14.48
N THR A 202 13.07 14.23 -13.67
CA THR A 202 13.81 15.06 -12.72
C THR A 202 13.34 14.86 -11.29
N VAL A 203 14.17 14.17 -10.52
CA VAL A 203 14.06 14.03 -9.04
C VAL A 203 13.80 15.36 -8.34
N LYS A 204 14.26 16.47 -8.90
CA LYS A 204 14.01 17.82 -8.38
C LYS A 204 12.53 18.19 -8.44
N LYS A 205 11.85 17.92 -9.57
CA LYS A 205 10.40 18.19 -9.70
C LYS A 205 9.57 17.28 -8.78
N TYR A 206 9.98 16.04 -8.60
CA TYR A 206 9.37 15.14 -7.63
C TYR A 206 9.50 15.67 -6.20
N ARG A 207 10.68 16.16 -5.81
CA ARG A 207 10.89 16.81 -4.51
C ARG A 207 10.07 18.08 -4.34
N ASP A 208 9.89 18.86 -5.39
CA ASP A 208 9.07 20.08 -5.35
C ASP A 208 7.60 19.73 -5.17
N LEU A 209 7.12 18.64 -5.77
CA LEU A 209 5.78 18.10 -5.54
C LEU A 209 5.60 17.55 -4.13
N VAL A 210 6.53 16.70 -3.71
CA VAL A 210 6.61 16.15 -2.35
C VAL A 210 6.95 17.26 -1.36
N GLY A 211 7.52 18.38 -1.82
CA GLY A 211 7.76 19.59 -1.05
C GLY A 211 6.52 20.15 -0.38
N SER A 212 5.35 19.98 -0.98
CA SER A 212 4.05 20.36 -0.41
C SER A 212 3.51 19.37 0.63
N PHE A 213 4.04 18.15 0.72
CA PHE A 213 3.66 17.16 1.70
C PHE A 213 4.34 17.41 3.05
N ASN A 214 3.76 16.88 4.13
CA ASN A 214 4.41 16.89 5.41
C ASN A 214 5.64 15.95 5.43
N ASN A 215 6.55 16.15 6.37
CA ASN A 215 7.78 15.37 6.46
C ASN A 215 7.53 13.86 6.66
N THR A 216 6.43 13.48 7.29
CA THR A 216 6.07 12.08 7.50
C THR A 216 5.82 11.39 6.15
N THR A 217 5.02 12.00 5.27
CA THR A 217 4.73 11.45 3.94
C THR A 217 5.98 11.42 3.06
N LYS A 218 6.83 12.45 3.14
CA LYS A 218 8.13 12.46 2.44
C LYS A 218 9.01 11.29 2.85
N ASN A 219 9.19 11.12 4.16
CA ASN A 219 10.01 10.03 4.70
C ASN A 219 9.43 8.65 4.33
N TYR A 220 8.11 8.52 4.30
CA TYR A 220 7.43 7.31 3.91
C TYR A 220 7.74 6.94 2.45
N ILE A 221 7.61 7.90 1.53
CA ILE A 221 7.91 7.69 0.11
C ILE A 221 9.39 7.35 -0.08
N ASP A 222 10.28 8.10 0.56
CA ASP A 222 11.73 7.86 0.48
C ASP A 222 12.12 6.48 1.02
N LEU A 223 11.50 6.02 2.11
CA LEU A 223 11.75 4.69 2.67
C LEU A 223 11.26 3.58 1.74
N MET A 224 10.15 3.78 1.04
CA MET A 224 9.65 2.81 0.06
C MET A 224 10.45 2.79 -1.23
N MET A 225 10.65 3.95 -1.86
CA MET A 225 11.09 4.09 -3.25
C MET A 225 12.51 4.65 -3.40
N GLY A 226 13.09 5.18 -2.33
CA GLY A 226 14.42 5.77 -2.40
C GLY A 226 15.52 4.73 -2.62
N LYS A 227 16.71 5.22 -3.01
CA LYS A 227 17.93 4.39 -3.04
C LYS A 227 18.11 3.72 -1.68
N ASP A 228 18.43 2.45 -1.65
CA ASP A 228 18.48 1.61 -0.46
C ASP A 228 17.16 1.51 0.32
N GLY A 229 16.04 1.88 -0.30
CA GLY A 229 14.69 1.69 0.24
C GLY A 229 14.18 0.26 0.06
N TYR A 230 12.99 0.01 0.56
CA TYR A 230 12.43 -1.34 0.55
C TYR A 230 12.28 -1.91 -0.86
N LEU A 231 11.78 -1.14 -1.84
CA LEU A 231 11.61 -1.62 -3.21
C LEU A 231 12.96 -1.88 -3.90
N ASP A 232 13.96 -1.04 -3.67
CA ASP A 232 15.31 -1.27 -4.17
C ASP A 232 15.90 -2.58 -3.63
N ILE A 233 15.78 -2.83 -2.32
CA ILE A 233 16.21 -4.09 -1.69
C ILE A 233 15.46 -5.31 -2.25
N LEU A 234 14.13 -5.20 -2.38
CA LEU A 234 13.29 -6.32 -2.84
C LEU A 234 13.53 -6.68 -4.31
N THR A 235 13.86 -5.69 -5.14
CA THR A 235 14.08 -5.91 -6.58
C THR A 235 15.55 -6.24 -6.92
N SER A 236 16.49 -5.97 -6.03
CA SER A 236 17.91 -6.30 -6.19
C SER A 236 18.35 -7.48 -5.33
N ASP A 237 18.33 -7.30 -4.00
CA ASP A 237 18.95 -8.24 -3.06
C ASP A 237 18.07 -9.48 -2.76
N LEU A 238 16.75 -9.34 -2.86
CA LEU A 238 15.77 -10.34 -2.44
C LEU A 238 14.84 -10.79 -3.58
N LYS A 239 15.21 -10.51 -4.82
CA LYS A 239 14.40 -10.81 -6.00
C LYS A 239 13.95 -12.28 -6.03
N ASP A 240 14.88 -13.21 -5.79
CA ASP A 240 14.59 -14.63 -5.85
C ASP A 240 13.72 -15.11 -4.69
N MET A 241 13.75 -14.44 -3.54
CA MET A 241 12.88 -14.78 -2.41
C MET A 241 11.41 -14.35 -2.64
N ILE A 242 11.20 -13.33 -3.46
CA ILE A 242 9.86 -12.76 -3.66
C ILE A 242 9.16 -13.29 -4.90
N TYR A 243 9.94 -13.69 -5.91
CA TYR A 243 9.44 -14.15 -7.21
C TYR A 243 9.74 -15.62 -7.53
N GLY A 244 10.54 -16.29 -6.71
CA GLY A 244 10.78 -17.74 -6.78
C GLY A 244 9.68 -18.50 -6.05
#